data_5ed96c8570a64cc8c3e084c78d7c84d0
#
_entry.id   5ed96c8570a64cc8c3e084c78d7c84d0
#
_cell.length_a   1.000
_cell.length_b   1.000
_cell.length_c   1.000
_cell.angle_alpha   90.00
_cell.angle_beta   90.00
_cell.angle_gamma   90.00
#
_symmetry.space_group_name_H-M   'P 1'
#
loop_
_entity.id
_entity.type
_entity.pdbx_description
1 polymer ?
#
loop_
_entity_poly.entity_id
_entity_poly.type
_entity_poly.pdbx_seq_one_letter_code
_entity_poly.pdbx_strand_id
1 'polypeptide(L)'
;MTVIIQQSKTYLTTKIRLSQEGCSVSIKHFFLDGNTSKGYVTLVKNIVKTINKVYTLKGSLGNEKNKIFKRISGNFEQQDLEIYWLHNPSDENMLDGIVIPDKGIAVIDGSARNGIEAKYSNFIERIFDLDEALDKTQLVINKNSIIQMQEEIEQLHEGAYAKFAKGKEIHEQKEELYISAMDFDKANKVTAKLAANLFHDVIVAKENPIVEQLFFGAATPNGAVNYIDSITSDIKKRYIIKGRSGSGKSTVMRKIAKYAENVGLAVQQFPCGLDPNSLDMIIIPSLSVAIIDGTAPHVIDPTRPGDEVIDMFELCMDQSIETKYDQRFEDLHVAYKQEMKEGTRLLQEAKQVRESLEQIYQEAVDSTIFTEKINEIIADITA
;
A
#
# COMPACT_ATOMS: atom_id res chain seq x y z
N MET A 1 -13.52 -34.63 5.97
CA MET A 1 -13.80 -33.91 7.21
C MET A 1 -14.43 -32.59 6.84
N THR A 2 -15.75 -32.48 6.92
CA THR A 2 -16.55 -31.37 6.41
C THR A 2 -16.43 -30.19 7.39
N VAL A 3 -15.84 -29.09 6.98
CA VAL A 3 -15.75 -27.88 7.79
C VAL A 3 -16.98 -27.02 7.48
N ILE A 4 -17.89 -26.91 8.46
CA ILE A 4 -19.02 -25.97 8.38
C ILE A 4 -18.50 -24.63 8.91
N ILE A 5 -18.46 -23.63 8.02
CA ILE A 5 -18.09 -22.25 8.38
C ILE A 5 -19.34 -21.49 8.75
N GLN A 6 -19.48 -21.16 10.04
CA GLN A 6 -20.51 -20.27 10.54
C GLN A 6 -19.92 -18.86 10.61
N GLN A 7 -20.42 -17.94 9.80
CA GLN A 7 -19.88 -16.56 9.70
C GLN A 7 -20.75 -15.58 10.45
N SER A 8 -20.15 -14.86 11.39
CA SER A 8 -20.71 -13.64 11.98
C SER A 8 -20.24 -12.40 11.21
N LYS A 9 -21.04 -11.35 11.19
CA LYS A 9 -20.93 -10.13 10.36
C LYS A 9 -19.72 -9.21 10.63
N THR A 10 -18.56 -9.72 10.94
CA THR A 10 -17.34 -8.93 11.14
C THR A 10 -16.24 -9.51 10.24
N TYR A 11 -16.10 -8.95 9.04
CA TYR A 11 -15.28 -9.53 7.99
C TYR A 11 -14.00 -8.75 7.75
N LEU A 12 -13.06 -8.98 8.63
CA LEU A 12 -11.64 -8.83 8.30
C LEU A 12 -10.88 -9.97 8.99
N THR A 13 -11.09 -11.15 8.73
CA THR A 13 -10.35 -12.33 9.17
C THR A 13 -11.27 -13.51 9.53
N THR A 14 -11.47 -14.40 8.61
CA THR A 14 -11.65 -15.80 8.99
C THR A 14 -10.28 -16.46 8.91
N LYS A 15 -9.44 -16.21 9.91
CA LYS A 15 -8.29 -17.08 10.18
C LYS A 15 -8.83 -18.39 10.73
N ILE A 16 -8.69 -19.49 9.97
CA ILE A 16 -8.72 -20.83 10.59
C ILE A 16 -7.44 -20.91 11.40
N ARG A 17 -7.53 -20.60 12.70
CA ARG A 17 -6.43 -20.83 13.66
C ARG A 17 -6.24 -22.34 13.83
N LEU A 18 -5.19 -22.85 13.21
CA LEU A 18 -4.56 -24.07 13.72
C LEU A 18 -3.64 -23.61 14.86
N SER A 19 -4.04 -23.89 16.09
CA SER A 19 -3.26 -23.64 17.30
C SER A 19 -1.94 -24.39 17.20
N GLN A 20 -0.84 -23.67 16.99
CA GLN A 20 0.50 -24.09 17.42
C GLN A 20 1.03 -23.03 18.37
N GLU A 21 1.54 -23.48 19.48
CA GLU A 21 2.07 -22.71 20.60
C GLU A 21 3.15 -21.72 20.12
N GLY A 22 3.01 -20.45 20.51
CA GLY A 22 3.94 -19.36 20.22
C GLY A 22 3.32 -18.25 19.41
N CYS A 23 2.29 -17.59 19.97
CA CYS A 23 1.64 -16.45 19.33
C CYS A 23 2.55 -15.22 19.41
N SER A 24 3.16 -14.84 18.32
CA SER A 24 3.85 -13.55 18.16
C SER A 24 2.91 -12.59 17.44
N VAL A 25 2.69 -11.42 18.01
CA VAL A 25 2.02 -10.29 17.36
C VAL A 25 2.58 -10.11 15.96
N SER A 26 1.71 -10.09 14.97
CA SER A 26 2.13 -9.88 13.59
C SER A 26 1.81 -8.45 13.17
N ILE A 27 2.83 -7.59 13.15
CA ILE A 27 2.71 -6.28 12.52
C ILE A 27 2.99 -6.46 11.03
N LYS A 28 2.01 -6.10 10.20
CA LYS A 28 2.16 -6.04 8.76
C LYS A 28 2.25 -4.58 8.31
N HIS A 29 3.14 -4.33 7.37
CA HIS A 29 3.45 -2.99 6.91
C HIS A 29 2.82 -2.74 5.52
N PHE A 30 2.15 -1.58 5.35
CA PHE A 30 1.50 -1.18 4.11
C PHE A 30 1.67 0.32 3.88
N PHE A 31 1.31 0.77 2.68
CA PHE A 31 1.01 2.18 2.43
C PHE A 31 -0.49 2.31 2.10
N LEU A 32 -1.14 3.31 2.70
CA LEU A 32 -2.51 3.68 2.37
C LEU A 32 -2.57 4.57 1.14
N ASP A 33 -1.52 5.34 0.96
CA ASP A 33 -1.39 6.39 -0.03
C ASP A 33 -0.13 6.16 -0.88
N GLY A 34 -0.05 6.76 -2.06
CA GLY A 34 1.09 6.62 -2.96
C GLY A 34 1.43 7.90 -3.72
N ASN A 35 2.74 8.14 -3.90
CA ASN A 35 3.29 9.11 -4.84
C ASN A 35 3.38 8.44 -6.21
N THR A 36 2.44 8.69 -7.11
CA THR A 36 2.27 7.92 -8.34
C THR A 36 2.47 8.76 -9.61
N SER A 37 2.46 8.12 -10.76
CA SER A 37 2.42 8.78 -12.07
C SER A 37 1.13 9.58 -12.33
N LYS A 38 0.11 9.41 -11.48
CA LYS A 38 -1.16 10.14 -11.51
C LYS A 38 -1.28 11.18 -10.40
N GLY A 39 -0.17 11.51 -9.76
CA GLY A 39 -0.15 12.36 -8.57
C GLY A 39 -0.31 11.55 -7.29
N TYR A 40 -0.77 12.21 -6.25
CA TYR A 40 -1.08 11.56 -4.97
C TYR A 40 -2.37 10.74 -5.10
N VAL A 41 -2.26 9.45 -4.80
CA VAL A 41 -3.40 8.52 -4.84
C VAL A 41 -3.63 7.93 -3.46
N THR A 42 -4.88 7.99 -2.99
CA THR A 42 -5.28 7.42 -1.70
C THR A 42 -6.22 6.25 -1.85
N LEU A 43 -6.02 5.22 -1.05
CA LEU A 43 -6.90 4.05 -0.93
C LEU A 43 -7.77 4.10 0.35
N VAL A 44 -7.87 5.26 1.01
CA VAL A 44 -8.64 5.47 2.26
C VAL A 44 -10.09 4.99 2.15
N LYS A 45 -10.67 5.06 0.95
CA LYS A 45 -12.02 4.52 0.67
C LYS A 45 -12.16 3.04 1.07
N ASN A 46 -11.10 2.25 0.93
CA ASN A 46 -11.15 0.83 1.28
C ASN A 46 -11.21 0.64 2.79
N ILE A 47 -10.46 1.44 3.56
CA ILE A 47 -10.54 1.44 5.02
C ILE A 47 -11.97 1.75 5.47
N VAL A 48 -12.57 2.84 4.94
CA VAL A 48 -13.95 3.23 5.30
C VAL A 48 -14.98 2.16 4.93
N LYS A 49 -14.74 1.37 3.89
CA LYS A 49 -15.65 0.29 3.48
C LYS A 49 -15.56 -0.96 4.34
N THR A 50 -14.38 -1.26 4.86
CA THR A 50 -14.08 -2.54 5.50
C THR A 50 -13.99 -2.44 7.02
N ILE A 51 -13.77 -1.24 7.56
CA ILE A 51 -13.60 -0.99 9.00
C ILE A 51 -14.85 -0.32 9.58
N ASN A 52 -15.28 -0.79 10.74
CA ASN A 52 -16.51 -0.31 11.40
C ASN A 52 -16.29 0.99 12.18
N LYS A 53 -15.14 1.11 12.87
CA LYS A 53 -14.79 2.28 13.70
C LYS A 53 -13.55 2.96 13.12
N VAL A 54 -13.74 4.09 12.46
CA VAL A 54 -12.65 4.89 11.90
C VAL A 54 -12.47 6.14 12.74
N TYR A 55 -11.31 6.28 13.33
CA TYR A 55 -10.87 7.47 14.05
C TYR A 55 -9.91 8.28 13.19
N THR A 56 -9.92 9.60 13.35
CA THR A 56 -9.04 10.48 12.57
C THR A 56 -8.23 11.38 13.50
N LEU A 57 -6.90 11.38 13.33
CA LEU A 57 -6.00 12.33 13.97
C LEU A 57 -5.71 13.47 13.01
N LYS A 58 -6.23 14.65 13.28
CA LYS A 58 -6.04 15.86 12.49
C LYS A 58 -4.96 16.75 13.09
N GLY A 59 -4.37 17.61 12.28
CA GLY A 59 -3.43 18.64 12.71
C GLY A 59 -2.06 18.53 12.05
N SER A 60 -1.24 19.53 12.34
CA SER A 60 0.04 19.80 11.69
C SER A 60 1.23 19.02 12.29
N LEU A 61 1.03 18.34 13.43
CA LEU A 61 2.06 17.67 14.22
C LEU A 61 2.29 16.21 13.74
N GLY A 62 2.99 16.03 12.61
CA GLY A 62 3.22 14.71 12.02
C GLY A 62 4.02 13.77 12.94
N ASN A 63 5.09 14.25 13.53
CA ASN A 63 5.92 13.47 14.46
C ASN A 63 5.14 13.00 15.68
N GLU A 64 4.26 13.85 16.20
CA GLU A 64 3.45 13.51 17.36
C GLU A 64 2.34 12.50 16.99
N LYS A 65 1.69 12.64 15.83
CA LYS A 65 0.75 11.64 15.32
C LYS A 65 1.43 10.27 15.21
N ASN A 66 2.64 10.20 14.67
CA ASN A 66 3.40 8.97 14.59
C ASN A 66 3.65 8.31 15.96
N LYS A 67 3.98 9.09 16.99
CA LYS A 67 4.11 8.58 18.36
C LYS A 67 2.81 8.04 18.91
N ILE A 68 1.68 8.73 18.62
CA ILE A 68 0.34 8.30 19.04
C ILE A 68 -0.02 6.97 18.36
N PHE A 69 0.16 6.84 17.04
CA PHE A 69 -0.09 5.59 16.32
C PHE A 69 0.70 4.42 16.92
N LYS A 70 2.00 4.60 17.15
CA LYS A 70 2.86 3.57 17.77
C LYS A 70 2.42 3.23 19.20
N ARG A 71 1.98 4.20 20.00
CA ARG A 71 1.51 3.96 21.36
C ARG A 71 0.18 3.22 21.38
N ILE A 72 -0.75 3.54 20.47
CA ILE A 72 -2.01 2.78 20.32
C ILE A 72 -1.70 1.36 19.86
N SER A 73 -0.84 1.17 18.85
CA SER A 73 -0.38 -0.15 18.40
C SER A 73 0.13 -0.99 19.55
N GLY A 74 1.03 -0.43 20.40
CA GLY A 74 1.59 -1.14 21.54
C GLY A 74 0.56 -1.65 22.57
N ASN A 75 -0.59 -0.96 22.73
CA ASN A 75 -1.67 -1.43 23.58
C ASN A 75 -2.39 -2.67 23.03
N PHE A 76 -2.45 -2.81 21.71
CA PHE A 76 -3.06 -3.96 21.03
C PHE A 76 -2.07 -5.11 20.81
N GLU A 77 -0.78 -4.85 20.76
CA GLU A 77 0.26 -5.88 20.64
C GLU A 77 0.20 -6.92 21.77
N GLN A 78 -0.17 -6.49 22.98
CA GLN A 78 -0.33 -7.37 24.13
C GLN A 78 -1.55 -8.30 24.04
N GLN A 79 -2.45 -8.08 23.08
CA GLN A 79 -3.68 -8.86 22.89
C GLN A 79 -3.57 -9.92 21.80
N ASP A 80 -2.39 -10.13 21.23
CA ASP A 80 -2.14 -11.12 20.17
C ASP A 80 -3.01 -10.93 18.92
N LEU A 81 -3.13 -9.68 18.51
CA LEU A 81 -3.90 -9.25 17.35
C LEU A 81 -2.97 -8.91 16.16
N GLU A 82 -3.48 -9.10 14.95
CA GLU A 82 -2.80 -8.60 13.76
C GLU A 82 -2.98 -7.09 13.67
N ILE A 83 -1.89 -6.35 13.41
CA ILE A 83 -1.88 -4.90 13.31
C ILE A 83 -1.29 -4.51 11.96
N TYR A 84 -1.98 -3.62 11.22
CA TYR A 84 -1.44 -3.00 10.01
C TYR A 84 -0.85 -1.63 10.36
N TRP A 85 0.41 -1.43 10.06
CA TRP A 85 1.05 -0.14 10.08
C TRP A 85 0.98 0.45 8.67
N LEU A 86 0.31 1.60 8.54
CA LEU A 86 0.14 2.32 7.28
C LEU A 86 1.20 3.41 7.22
N HIS A 87 2.24 3.20 6.41
CA HIS A 87 3.38 4.11 6.28
C HIS A 87 3.05 5.30 5.38
N ASN A 88 3.72 6.43 5.64
CA ASN A 88 3.62 7.63 4.84
C ASN A 88 4.55 7.53 3.60
N PRO A 89 4.07 7.70 2.37
CA PRO A 89 4.92 7.61 1.18
C PRO A 89 5.88 8.81 1.03
N SER A 90 5.68 9.90 1.77
CA SER A 90 6.60 11.04 1.79
C SER A 90 7.63 10.95 2.92
N ASP A 91 7.52 9.95 3.80
CA ASP A 91 8.50 9.57 4.83
C ASP A 91 8.15 8.18 5.38
N GLU A 92 8.73 7.16 4.85
CA GLU A 92 8.41 5.76 5.18
C GLU A 92 8.71 5.36 6.64
N ASN A 93 9.42 6.20 7.38
CA ASN A 93 9.63 6.01 8.82
C ASN A 93 8.47 6.51 9.68
N MET A 94 7.57 7.27 9.06
CA MET A 94 6.36 7.81 9.68
C MET A 94 5.14 6.95 9.32
N LEU A 95 4.14 6.94 10.21
CA LEU A 95 2.87 6.29 9.97
C LEU A 95 1.80 7.34 9.61
N ASP A 96 0.97 7.01 8.64
CA ASP A 96 -0.28 7.71 8.31
C ASP A 96 -1.50 7.05 8.99
N GLY A 97 -1.27 5.94 9.71
CA GLY A 97 -2.31 5.30 10.47
C GLY A 97 -1.97 3.88 10.89
N ILE A 98 -2.91 3.29 11.58
CA ILE A 98 -2.91 1.88 11.99
C ILE A 98 -4.29 1.29 11.77
N VAL A 99 -4.34 -0.02 11.50
CA VAL A 99 -5.60 -0.78 11.46
C VAL A 99 -5.44 -2.00 12.35
N ILE A 100 -6.46 -2.28 13.14
CA ILE A 100 -6.61 -3.49 13.95
C ILE A 100 -7.82 -4.26 13.38
N PRO A 101 -7.60 -5.14 12.40
CA PRO A 101 -8.68 -5.78 11.64
C PRO A 101 -9.64 -6.58 12.53
N ASP A 102 -9.11 -7.35 13.48
CA ASP A 102 -9.89 -8.18 14.39
C ASP A 102 -10.82 -7.38 15.30
N LYS A 103 -10.52 -6.11 15.54
CA LYS A 103 -11.37 -5.17 16.31
C LYS A 103 -12.27 -4.32 15.42
N GLY A 104 -12.03 -4.32 14.12
CA GLY A 104 -12.71 -3.41 13.19
C GLY A 104 -12.39 -1.93 13.45
N ILE A 105 -11.17 -1.62 13.93
CA ILE A 105 -10.72 -0.27 14.28
C ILE A 105 -9.64 0.17 13.29
N ALA A 106 -9.75 1.42 12.81
CA ALA A 106 -8.68 2.14 12.13
C ALA A 106 -8.48 3.51 12.78
N VAL A 107 -7.24 3.94 12.90
CA VAL A 107 -6.86 5.30 13.28
C VAL A 107 -6.00 5.86 12.17
N ILE A 108 -6.47 6.91 11.49
CA ILE A 108 -5.90 7.43 10.25
C ILE A 108 -5.49 8.89 10.42
N ASP A 109 -4.40 9.28 9.78
CA ASP A 109 -4.03 10.69 9.64
C ASP A 109 -5.12 11.44 8.84
N GLY A 110 -5.75 12.43 9.45
CA GLY A 110 -6.78 13.29 8.85
C GLY A 110 -6.19 14.42 8.01
N SER A 111 -5.00 14.28 7.46
CA SER A 111 -4.45 15.32 6.59
C SER A 111 -5.35 15.59 5.39
N ALA A 112 -5.35 16.82 4.90
CA ALA A 112 -6.20 17.23 3.79
C ALA A 112 -5.95 16.44 2.51
N ARG A 113 -4.74 15.88 2.32
CA ARG A 113 -4.35 15.17 1.11
C ARG A 113 -5.13 13.89 0.87
N ASN A 114 -5.44 13.11 1.91
CA ASN A 114 -6.23 11.87 1.74
C ASN A 114 -7.74 12.13 1.63
N GLY A 115 -8.19 13.31 2.05
CA GLY A 115 -9.57 13.76 1.90
C GLY A 115 -10.60 12.94 2.68
N ILE A 116 -10.19 12.21 3.72
CA ILE A 116 -11.08 11.33 4.49
C ILE A 116 -12.21 12.14 5.15
N GLU A 117 -11.91 13.29 5.77
CA GLU A 117 -12.91 14.13 6.43
C GLU A 117 -13.89 14.74 5.42
N ALA A 118 -13.38 15.23 4.28
CA ALA A 118 -14.22 15.87 3.28
C ALA A 118 -15.20 14.91 2.59
N LYS A 119 -14.80 13.65 2.39
CA LYS A 119 -15.58 12.68 1.61
C LYS A 119 -16.35 11.69 2.46
N TYR A 120 -15.88 11.39 3.67
CA TYR A 120 -16.37 10.26 4.47
C TYR A 120 -16.70 10.64 5.93
N SER A 121 -16.95 11.92 6.22
CA SER A 121 -17.24 12.42 7.59
C SER A 121 -18.32 11.62 8.32
N ASN A 122 -19.34 11.13 7.61
CA ASN A 122 -20.43 10.34 8.20
C ASN A 122 -20.01 8.92 8.65
N PHE A 123 -18.82 8.49 8.29
CA PHE A 123 -18.26 7.18 8.61
C PHE A 123 -17.07 7.26 9.58
N ILE A 124 -16.77 8.47 10.07
CA ILE A 124 -15.73 8.71 11.08
C ILE A 124 -16.40 8.67 12.46
N GLU A 125 -15.90 7.79 13.33
CA GLU A 125 -16.37 7.67 14.71
C GLU A 125 -16.07 8.94 15.50
N ARG A 126 -14.81 9.41 15.43
CA ARG A 126 -14.37 10.64 16.09
C ARG A 126 -13.16 11.26 15.38
N ILE A 127 -13.12 12.59 15.39
CA ILE A 127 -11.99 13.39 14.91
C ILE A 127 -11.31 14.01 16.14
N PHE A 128 -10.00 13.80 16.27
CA PHE A 128 -9.17 14.42 17.28
C PHE A 128 -8.28 15.48 16.62
N ASP A 129 -8.50 16.75 16.94
CA ASP A 129 -7.70 17.86 16.41
C ASP A 129 -6.53 18.16 17.36
N LEU A 130 -5.31 17.85 16.91
CA LEU A 130 -4.09 18.07 17.68
C LEU A 130 -3.64 19.53 17.62
N ASP A 131 -4.09 20.32 16.64
CA ASP A 131 -3.74 21.74 16.52
C ASP A 131 -4.39 22.58 17.62
N GLU A 132 -5.35 22.04 18.38
CA GLU A 132 -5.88 22.67 19.59
C GLU A 132 -4.81 22.81 20.70
N ALA A 133 -3.73 22.01 20.64
CA ALA A 133 -2.59 22.11 21.55
C ALA A 133 -1.50 23.07 21.05
N LEU A 134 -1.72 23.81 19.95
CA LEU A 134 -0.75 24.75 19.42
C LEU A 134 -1.00 26.16 19.92
N ASP A 135 0.06 26.84 20.35
CA ASP A 135 0.03 28.28 20.64
C ASP A 135 -0.12 29.08 19.33
N LYS A 136 -1.34 29.57 19.08
CA LYS A 136 -1.65 30.36 17.88
C LYS A 136 -0.83 31.65 17.79
N THR A 137 -0.38 32.23 18.91
CA THR A 137 0.42 33.44 18.91
C THR A 137 1.79 33.17 18.30
N GLN A 138 2.39 32.05 18.64
CA GLN A 138 3.66 31.59 18.08
C GLN A 138 3.54 31.32 16.55
N LEU A 139 2.45 30.67 16.14
CA LEU A 139 2.19 30.41 14.72
C LEU A 139 2.01 31.67 13.90
N VAL A 140 1.36 32.71 14.45
CA VAL A 140 1.18 33.99 13.77
C VAL A 140 2.53 34.68 13.49
N ILE A 141 3.50 34.58 14.39
CA ILE A 141 4.84 35.13 14.21
C ILE A 141 5.53 34.47 12.99
N ASN A 142 5.33 33.18 12.79
CA ASN A 142 5.95 32.40 11.72
C ASN A 142 5.06 32.26 10.47
N LYS A 143 3.91 32.94 10.42
CA LYS A 143 2.88 32.73 9.38
C LYS A 143 3.40 32.73 7.95
N ASN A 144 4.23 33.71 7.59
CA ASN A 144 4.73 33.82 6.21
C ASN A 144 5.68 32.67 5.85
N SER A 145 6.54 32.26 6.79
CA SER A 145 7.45 31.11 6.61
C SER A 145 6.65 29.80 6.46
N ILE A 146 5.60 29.62 7.29
CA ILE A 146 4.72 28.45 7.21
C ILE A 146 4.06 28.36 5.83
N ILE A 147 3.45 29.47 5.37
CA ILE A 147 2.77 29.51 4.06
C ILE A 147 3.76 29.21 2.93
N GLN A 148 4.92 29.87 2.95
CA GLN A 148 5.96 29.66 1.92
C GLN A 148 6.43 28.20 1.88
N MET A 149 6.71 27.59 3.04
CA MET A 149 7.13 26.18 3.11
C MET A 149 6.03 25.22 2.63
N GLN A 150 4.77 25.49 2.94
CA GLN A 150 3.65 24.69 2.45
C GLN A 150 3.52 24.75 0.93
N GLU A 151 3.61 25.94 0.34
CA GLU A 151 3.59 26.13 -1.12
C GLU A 151 4.78 25.44 -1.79
N GLU A 152 5.98 25.54 -1.20
CA GLU A 152 7.18 24.87 -1.71
C GLU A 152 7.05 23.34 -1.67
N ILE A 153 6.53 22.77 -0.58
CA ILE A 153 6.25 21.32 -0.47
C ILE A 153 5.27 20.86 -1.56
N GLU A 154 4.21 21.63 -1.82
CA GLU A 154 3.25 21.31 -2.88
C GLU A 154 3.90 21.33 -4.26
N GLN A 155 4.65 22.38 -4.59
CA GLN A 155 5.36 22.51 -5.87
C GLN A 155 6.37 21.36 -6.09
N LEU A 156 7.12 20.98 -5.06
CA LEU A 156 8.08 19.87 -5.14
C LEU A 156 7.38 18.53 -5.38
N HIS A 157 6.23 18.29 -4.74
CA HIS A 157 5.44 17.09 -4.99
C HIS A 157 4.86 17.07 -6.41
N GLU A 158 4.29 18.18 -6.89
CA GLU A 158 3.78 18.28 -8.27
C GLU A 158 4.89 18.04 -9.29
N GLY A 159 6.08 18.61 -9.06
CA GLY A 159 7.26 18.34 -9.85
C GLY A 159 7.64 16.86 -9.87
N ALA A 160 7.62 16.18 -8.72
CA ALA A 160 7.89 14.76 -8.61
C ALA A 160 6.86 13.93 -9.40
N TYR A 161 5.57 14.25 -9.29
CA TYR A 161 4.51 13.57 -10.03
C TYR A 161 4.64 13.74 -11.54
N ALA A 162 5.02 14.92 -12.01
CA ALA A 162 5.30 15.16 -13.43
C ALA A 162 6.46 14.27 -13.94
N LYS A 163 7.50 14.08 -13.12
CA LYS A 163 8.61 13.17 -13.43
C LYS A 163 8.18 11.71 -13.47
N PHE A 164 7.38 11.26 -12.51
CA PHE A 164 6.83 9.91 -12.49
C PHE A 164 5.88 9.66 -13.68
N ALA A 165 5.06 10.64 -14.05
CA ALA A 165 4.22 10.56 -15.25
C ALA A 165 5.06 10.41 -16.52
N LYS A 166 6.15 11.19 -16.63
CA LYS A 166 7.09 11.07 -17.77
C LYS A 166 7.81 9.73 -17.79
N GLY A 167 8.24 9.25 -16.62
CA GLY A 167 8.81 7.90 -16.47
C GLY A 167 7.84 6.82 -16.94
N LYS A 168 6.56 6.93 -16.57
CA LYS A 168 5.51 6.00 -17.03
C LYS A 168 5.34 6.03 -18.56
N GLU A 169 5.30 7.19 -19.20
CA GLU A 169 5.21 7.30 -20.66
C GLU A 169 6.38 6.58 -21.36
N ILE A 170 7.59 6.71 -20.82
CA ILE A 170 8.78 6.01 -21.35
C ILE A 170 8.64 4.50 -21.13
N HIS A 171 8.14 4.08 -19.98
CA HIS A 171 7.89 2.68 -19.68
C HIS A 171 6.85 2.07 -20.63
N GLU A 172 5.78 2.79 -20.96
CA GLU A 172 4.75 2.36 -21.91
C GLU A 172 5.32 2.14 -23.32
N GLN A 173 6.25 2.98 -23.79
CA GLN A 173 6.93 2.74 -25.06
C GLN A 173 7.71 1.42 -25.07
N LYS A 174 8.33 1.07 -23.94
CA LYS A 174 9.03 -0.21 -23.79
C LYS A 174 8.03 -1.37 -23.75
N GLU A 175 6.91 -1.18 -23.07
CA GLU A 175 5.83 -2.16 -22.96
C GLU A 175 5.22 -2.50 -24.33
N GLU A 176 4.95 -1.50 -25.17
CA GLU A 176 4.42 -1.67 -26.53
C GLU A 176 5.32 -2.58 -27.39
N LEU A 177 6.64 -2.39 -27.30
CA LEU A 177 7.59 -3.27 -28.01
C LEU A 177 7.47 -4.71 -27.56
N TYR A 178 7.43 -4.96 -26.23
CA TYR A 178 7.29 -6.32 -25.70
C TYR A 178 5.93 -6.94 -26.01
N ILE A 179 4.85 -6.17 -25.97
CA ILE A 179 3.51 -6.64 -26.33
C ILE A 179 3.48 -7.16 -27.77
N SER A 180 4.25 -6.55 -28.70
CA SER A 180 4.34 -7.01 -30.09
C SER A 180 4.91 -8.41 -30.25
N ALA A 181 5.62 -8.91 -29.24
CA ALA A 181 6.23 -10.24 -29.20
C ALA A 181 5.43 -11.25 -28.35
N MET A 182 4.26 -10.87 -27.84
CA MET A 182 3.45 -11.73 -26.99
C MET A 182 2.66 -12.78 -27.77
N ASP A 183 2.70 -14.01 -27.28
CA ASP A 183 1.77 -15.08 -27.62
C ASP A 183 0.62 -15.08 -26.57
N PHE A 184 -0.48 -14.41 -26.90
CA PHE A 184 -1.62 -14.28 -26.00
C PHE A 184 -2.32 -15.63 -25.72
N ASP A 185 -2.26 -16.59 -26.64
CA ASP A 185 -2.86 -17.91 -26.43
C ASP A 185 -2.07 -18.70 -25.39
N LYS A 186 -0.74 -18.63 -25.45
CA LYS A 186 0.11 -19.22 -24.41
C LYS A 186 -0.13 -18.55 -23.04
N ALA A 187 -0.21 -17.22 -22.98
CA ALA A 187 -0.48 -16.49 -21.74
C ALA A 187 -1.86 -16.87 -21.14
N ASN A 188 -2.87 -17.04 -21.99
CA ASN A 188 -4.19 -17.53 -21.55
C ASN A 188 -4.12 -18.96 -21.00
N LYS A 189 -3.36 -19.86 -21.64
CA LYS A 189 -3.16 -21.23 -21.15
C LYS A 189 -2.43 -21.27 -19.80
N VAL A 190 -1.39 -20.45 -19.61
CA VAL A 190 -0.69 -20.31 -18.32
C VAL A 190 -1.69 -19.85 -17.24
N THR A 191 -2.50 -18.83 -17.52
CA THR A 191 -3.50 -18.31 -16.59
C THR A 191 -4.53 -19.38 -16.25
N ALA A 192 -5.06 -20.09 -17.24
CA ALA A 192 -6.05 -21.15 -17.04
C ALA A 192 -5.50 -22.31 -16.21
N LYS A 193 -4.24 -22.71 -16.45
CA LYS A 193 -3.55 -23.75 -15.66
C LYS A 193 -3.40 -23.32 -14.20
N LEU A 194 -2.99 -22.06 -13.96
CA LEU A 194 -2.87 -21.53 -12.60
C LEU A 194 -4.22 -21.48 -11.91
N ALA A 195 -5.28 -21.01 -12.59
CA ALA A 195 -6.64 -20.99 -12.04
C ALA A 195 -7.12 -22.41 -11.70
N ALA A 196 -6.93 -23.38 -12.59
CA ALA A 196 -7.29 -24.77 -12.32
C ALA A 196 -6.58 -25.35 -11.10
N ASN A 197 -5.28 -25.05 -10.93
CA ASN A 197 -4.52 -25.50 -9.78
C ASN A 197 -5.01 -24.86 -8.46
N LEU A 198 -5.41 -23.58 -8.49
CA LEU A 198 -5.81 -22.85 -7.29
C LEU A 198 -7.24 -23.18 -6.84
N PHE A 199 -8.15 -23.42 -7.77
CA PHE A 199 -9.59 -23.47 -7.48
C PHE A 199 -10.25 -24.83 -7.68
N HIS A 200 -9.47 -25.91 -7.94
CA HIS A 200 -10.05 -27.25 -8.23
C HIS A 200 -10.89 -27.81 -7.08
N ASP A 201 -10.53 -27.55 -5.82
CA ASP A 201 -11.24 -28.04 -4.63
C ASP A 201 -12.07 -26.94 -3.93
N VAL A 202 -12.20 -25.74 -4.55
CA VAL A 202 -12.92 -24.62 -3.94
C VAL A 202 -14.43 -24.81 -4.11
N ILE A 203 -15.13 -24.82 -2.96
CA ILE A 203 -16.60 -24.83 -2.95
C ILE A 203 -17.06 -23.37 -3.10
N VAL A 204 -17.89 -23.13 -4.12
CA VAL A 204 -18.42 -21.80 -4.38
C VAL A 204 -19.28 -21.29 -3.22
N ALA A 205 -18.87 -20.17 -2.61
CA ALA A 205 -19.64 -19.49 -1.58
C ALA A 205 -20.74 -18.62 -2.23
N LYS A 206 -21.87 -18.45 -1.52
CA LYS A 206 -23.00 -17.63 -1.99
C LYS A 206 -22.88 -16.15 -1.62
N GLU A 207 -21.85 -15.77 -0.90
CA GLU A 207 -21.68 -14.41 -0.37
C GLU A 207 -20.83 -13.55 -1.31
N ASN A 208 -21.08 -12.24 -1.29
CA ASN A 208 -20.24 -11.30 -2.02
C ASN A 208 -18.88 -11.20 -1.33
N PRO A 209 -17.78 -11.48 -2.03
CA PRO A 209 -16.45 -11.44 -1.44
C PRO A 209 -16.04 -10.00 -1.14
N ILE A 210 -15.24 -9.85 -0.07
CA ILE A 210 -14.58 -8.59 0.22
C ILE A 210 -13.35 -8.46 -0.66
N VAL A 211 -13.24 -7.34 -1.34
CA VAL A 211 -12.03 -6.92 -2.06
C VAL A 211 -11.41 -5.76 -1.29
N GLU A 212 -10.25 -5.99 -0.71
CA GLU A 212 -9.44 -5.00 -0.02
C GLU A 212 -8.33 -4.51 -0.92
N GLN A 213 -8.01 -3.21 -0.86
CA GLN A 213 -6.90 -2.64 -1.61
C GLN A 213 -6.02 -1.80 -0.69
N LEU A 214 -4.71 -2.08 -0.72
CA LEU A 214 -3.64 -1.33 -0.09
C LEU A 214 -2.42 -1.35 -1.02
N PHE A 215 -1.48 -0.44 -0.83
CA PHE A 215 -0.19 -0.54 -1.51
C PHE A 215 0.77 -1.35 -0.63
N PHE A 216 1.50 -2.29 -1.23
CA PHE A 216 2.60 -2.96 -0.55
C PHE A 216 3.91 -2.17 -0.66
N GLY A 217 3.98 -1.22 -1.58
CA GLY A 217 5.14 -0.40 -1.83
C GLY A 217 4.78 0.95 -2.43
N ALA A 218 5.69 1.90 -2.31
CA ALA A 218 5.53 3.26 -2.79
C ALA A 218 6.85 3.86 -3.28
N ALA A 219 6.74 4.91 -4.13
CA ALA A 219 7.84 5.82 -4.39
C ALA A 219 7.99 6.78 -3.19
N THR A 220 9.17 6.73 -2.55
CA THR A 220 9.49 7.50 -1.35
C THR A 220 10.72 8.39 -1.58
N PRO A 221 11.06 9.29 -0.66
CA PRO A 221 12.33 10.02 -0.69
C PRO A 221 13.58 9.12 -0.78
N ASN A 222 13.49 7.88 -0.31
CA ASN A 222 14.58 6.89 -0.40
C ASN A 222 14.49 5.97 -1.63
N GLY A 223 13.64 6.32 -2.61
CA GLY A 223 13.38 5.51 -3.79
C GLY A 223 12.16 4.60 -3.61
N ALA A 224 12.15 3.48 -4.32
CA ALA A 224 11.08 2.50 -4.21
C ALA A 224 11.26 1.67 -2.93
N VAL A 225 10.29 1.74 -2.04
CA VAL A 225 10.23 0.94 -0.80
C VAL A 225 9.07 -0.04 -0.89
N ASN A 226 9.23 -1.27 -0.40
CA ASN A 226 8.16 -2.25 -0.33
C ASN A 226 8.22 -3.10 0.95
N TYR A 227 7.08 -3.69 1.30
CA TYR A 227 6.91 -4.52 2.49
C TYR A 227 6.39 -5.94 2.17
N ILE A 228 6.69 -6.45 0.99
CA ILE A 228 6.21 -7.75 0.50
C ILE A 228 6.52 -8.88 1.48
N ASP A 229 7.71 -8.90 2.05
CA ASP A 229 8.11 -9.96 3.00
C ASP A 229 7.27 -9.94 4.29
N SER A 230 6.98 -8.76 4.83
CA SER A 230 6.10 -8.58 5.98
C SER A 230 4.68 -9.05 5.66
N ILE A 231 4.12 -8.58 4.53
CA ILE A 231 2.74 -8.88 4.11
C ILE A 231 2.54 -10.36 3.83
N THR A 232 3.56 -11.03 3.28
CA THR A 232 3.49 -12.45 2.90
C THR A 232 4.16 -13.40 3.90
N SER A 233 4.45 -12.95 5.13
CA SER A 233 5.17 -13.73 6.13
C SER A 233 4.46 -15.03 6.54
N ASP A 234 3.15 -15.02 6.59
CA ASP A 234 2.26 -16.14 6.95
C ASP A 234 1.67 -16.86 5.72
N ILE A 235 2.02 -16.46 4.52
CA ILE A 235 1.54 -17.08 3.28
C ILE A 235 2.33 -18.35 2.98
N LYS A 236 1.60 -19.47 2.78
CA LYS A 236 2.20 -20.78 2.55
C LYS A 236 2.71 -20.99 1.15
N LYS A 237 2.04 -20.42 0.14
CA LYS A 237 2.37 -20.58 -1.27
C LYS A 237 2.48 -19.22 -1.94
N ARG A 238 3.64 -18.93 -2.55
CA ARG A 238 3.82 -17.71 -3.34
C ARG A 238 4.14 -18.09 -4.80
N TYR A 239 3.35 -17.56 -5.73
CA TYR A 239 3.65 -17.60 -7.16
C TYR A 239 4.34 -16.30 -7.55
N ILE A 240 5.61 -16.38 -7.89
CA ILE A 240 6.45 -15.25 -8.28
C ILE A 240 6.44 -15.17 -9.80
N ILE A 241 5.74 -14.19 -10.34
CA ILE A 241 5.65 -13.99 -11.78
C ILE A 241 6.86 -13.18 -12.24
N LYS A 242 7.69 -13.78 -13.07
CA LYS A 242 8.80 -13.14 -13.79
C LYS A 242 8.36 -12.76 -15.21
N GLY A 243 9.10 -11.86 -15.84
CA GLY A 243 8.85 -11.44 -17.22
C GLY A 243 9.13 -9.97 -17.45
N ARG A 244 9.06 -9.55 -18.70
CA ARG A 244 9.27 -8.15 -19.10
C ARG A 244 7.99 -7.32 -18.91
N SER A 245 8.12 -6.00 -19.05
CA SER A 245 6.97 -5.13 -19.20
C SER A 245 6.09 -5.63 -20.35
N GLY A 246 4.76 -5.55 -20.23
CA GLY A 246 3.86 -6.05 -21.28
C GLY A 246 3.73 -7.58 -21.37
N SER A 247 4.43 -8.38 -20.55
CA SER A 247 4.31 -9.85 -20.56
C SER A 247 3.02 -10.40 -19.95
N GLY A 248 2.06 -9.55 -19.58
CA GLY A 248 0.75 -9.94 -19.10
C GLY A 248 0.65 -10.28 -17.61
N LYS A 249 1.68 -10.00 -16.80
CA LYS A 249 1.71 -10.29 -15.33
C LYS A 249 0.49 -9.74 -14.59
N SER A 250 0.21 -8.44 -14.73
CA SER A 250 -0.96 -7.81 -14.11
C SER A 250 -2.29 -8.39 -14.63
N THR A 251 -2.34 -8.79 -15.90
CA THR A 251 -3.53 -9.44 -16.49
C THR A 251 -3.78 -10.81 -15.88
N VAL A 252 -2.74 -11.60 -15.65
CA VAL A 252 -2.83 -12.89 -14.93
C VAL A 252 -3.41 -12.65 -13.54
N MET A 253 -2.85 -11.72 -12.78
CA MET A 253 -3.33 -11.39 -11.42
C MET A 253 -4.78 -10.93 -11.40
N ARG A 254 -5.19 -10.04 -12.31
CA ARG A 254 -6.58 -9.60 -12.41
C ARG A 254 -7.54 -10.74 -12.72
N LYS A 255 -7.17 -11.65 -13.64
CA LYS A 255 -8.01 -12.81 -13.98
C LYS A 255 -8.14 -13.74 -12.78
N ILE A 256 -7.05 -14.04 -12.07
CA ILE A 256 -7.09 -14.90 -10.88
C ILE A 256 -7.89 -14.24 -9.75
N ALA A 257 -7.70 -12.93 -9.49
CA ALA A 257 -8.50 -12.19 -8.52
C ALA A 257 -10.00 -12.29 -8.86
N LYS A 258 -10.35 -12.10 -10.13
CA LYS A 258 -11.74 -12.21 -10.59
C LYS A 258 -12.31 -13.63 -10.45
N TYR A 259 -11.49 -14.66 -10.68
CA TYR A 259 -11.90 -16.05 -10.40
C TYR A 259 -12.19 -16.25 -8.90
N ALA A 260 -11.30 -15.78 -8.02
CA ALA A 260 -11.51 -15.86 -6.58
C ALA A 260 -12.80 -15.15 -6.13
N GLU A 261 -13.03 -13.93 -6.62
CA GLU A 261 -14.28 -13.19 -6.38
C GLU A 261 -15.51 -13.98 -6.85
N ASN A 262 -15.48 -14.54 -8.06
CA ASN A 262 -16.60 -15.27 -8.64
C ASN A 262 -16.97 -16.55 -7.86
N VAL A 263 -16.00 -17.15 -7.15
CA VAL A 263 -16.25 -18.30 -6.26
C VAL A 263 -16.49 -17.89 -4.81
N GLY A 264 -16.58 -16.58 -4.53
CA GLY A 264 -16.93 -16.04 -3.21
C GLY A 264 -15.74 -15.92 -2.23
N LEU A 265 -14.50 -15.95 -2.72
CA LEU A 265 -13.32 -15.79 -1.85
C LEU A 265 -12.90 -14.33 -1.74
N ALA A 266 -12.55 -13.91 -0.54
CA ALA A 266 -11.96 -12.58 -0.31
C ALA A 266 -10.59 -12.47 -0.98
N VAL A 267 -10.30 -11.28 -1.52
CA VAL A 267 -9.07 -10.99 -2.22
C VAL A 267 -8.48 -9.67 -1.71
N GLN A 268 -7.21 -9.68 -1.37
CA GLN A 268 -6.42 -8.47 -1.18
C GLN A 268 -5.70 -8.16 -2.49
N GLN A 269 -5.90 -6.98 -3.02
CA GLN A 269 -5.31 -6.50 -4.27
C GLN A 269 -4.34 -5.37 -3.96
N PHE A 270 -3.15 -5.44 -4.54
CA PHE A 270 -2.11 -4.44 -4.34
C PHE A 270 -1.77 -3.77 -5.67
N PRO A 271 -2.29 -2.55 -5.88
CA PRO A 271 -1.93 -1.75 -7.04
C PRO A 271 -0.44 -1.43 -7.08
N CYS A 272 0.08 -1.19 -8.27
CA CYS A 272 1.44 -0.72 -8.47
C CYS A 272 1.63 0.69 -7.87
N GLY A 273 2.71 0.89 -7.13
CA GLY A 273 3.03 2.17 -6.51
C GLY A 273 3.34 3.29 -7.52
N LEU A 274 3.67 2.97 -8.78
CA LEU A 274 3.86 3.94 -9.86
C LEU A 274 2.61 4.10 -10.73
N ASP A 275 1.98 2.99 -11.14
CA ASP A 275 0.74 2.98 -11.94
C ASP A 275 -0.40 2.29 -11.19
N PRO A 276 -1.25 3.03 -10.48
CA PRO A 276 -2.35 2.44 -9.70
C PRO A 276 -3.38 1.66 -10.52
N ASN A 277 -3.32 1.73 -11.85
CA ASN A 277 -4.16 0.91 -12.72
C ASN A 277 -3.60 -0.49 -12.94
N SER A 278 -2.33 -0.73 -12.61
CA SER A 278 -1.71 -2.06 -12.66
C SER A 278 -1.83 -2.76 -11.32
N LEU A 279 -1.74 -4.10 -11.30
CA LEU A 279 -1.62 -4.90 -10.08
C LEU A 279 -0.23 -5.52 -10.04
N ASP A 280 0.43 -5.38 -8.90
CA ASP A 280 1.75 -5.96 -8.65
C ASP A 280 1.69 -7.14 -7.67
N MET A 281 0.60 -7.29 -6.91
CA MET A 281 0.37 -8.46 -6.07
C MET A 281 -1.13 -8.68 -5.81
N ILE A 282 -1.52 -9.94 -5.62
CA ILE A 282 -2.80 -10.31 -5.01
C ILE A 282 -2.55 -11.37 -3.94
N ILE A 283 -3.38 -11.37 -2.90
CA ILE A 283 -3.41 -12.41 -1.87
C ILE A 283 -4.84 -12.97 -1.80
N ILE A 284 -4.96 -14.29 -1.73
CA ILE A 284 -6.22 -15.00 -1.46
C ILE A 284 -6.05 -15.66 -0.08
N PRO A 285 -6.48 -14.99 1.01
CA PRO A 285 -6.14 -15.40 2.37
C PRO A 285 -6.64 -16.81 2.72
N SER A 286 -7.85 -17.17 2.28
CA SER A 286 -8.45 -18.49 2.53
C SER A 286 -7.67 -19.65 1.91
N LEU A 287 -6.94 -19.41 0.83
CA LEU A 287 -6.06 -20.39 0.19
C LEU A 287 -4.62 -20.29 0.70
N SER A 288 -4.28 -19.27 1.49
CA SER A 288 -2.91 -18.92 1.90
C SER A 288 -1.96 -18.81 0.69
N VAL A 289 -2.42 -18.10 -0.35
CA VAL A 289 -1.70 -17.92 -1.64
C VAL A 289 -1.48 -16.45 -1.90
N ALA A 290 -0.26 -16.11 -2.33
CA ALA A 290 0.09 -14.82 -2.93
C ALA A 290 0.55 -15.02 -4.39
N ILE A 291 0.18 -14.11 -5.27
CA ILE A 291 0.70 -14.01 -6.64
C ILE A 291 1.33 -12.64 -6.78
N ILE A 292 2.63 -12.60 -7.09
CA ILE A 292 3.48 -11.42 -6.93
C ILE A 292 4.22 -11.13 -8.23
N ASP A 293 4.23 -9.88 -8.69
CA ASP A 293 5.19 -9.43 -9.69
C ASP A 293 6.59 -9.41 -9.07
N GLY A 294 7.44 -10.35 -9.44
CA GLY A 294 8.80 -10.49 -8.94
C GLY A 294 9.85 -9.78 -9.78
N THR A 295 9.46 -8.74 -10.54
CA THR A 295 10.37 -7.97 -11.41
C THR A 295 10.69 -6.60 -10.82
N ALA A 296 11.67 -5.88 -11.38
CA ALA A 296 12.02 -4.54 -10.92
C ALA A 296 10.81 -3.59 -10.94
N PRO A 297 10.66 -2.71 -9.92
CA PRO A 297 11.64 -2.41 -8.87
C PRO A 297 11.64 -3.39 -7.67
N HIS A 298 10.71 -4.36 -7.60
CA HIS A 298 10.50 -5.27 -6.47
C HIS A 298 11.07 -6.66 -6.76
N VAL A 299 12.34 -6.75 -7.14
CA VAL A 299 12.95 -8.04 -7.49
C VAL A 299 12.82 -9.02 -6.33
N ILE A 300 12.04 -10.09 -6.56
CA ILE A 300 11.87 -11.19 -5.61
C ILE A 300 12.27 -12.49 -6.28
N ASP A 301 13.13 -13.23 -5.62
CA ASP A 301 13.53 -14.57 -6.01
C ASP A 301 12.94 -15.61 -5.04
N PRO A 302 12.77 -16.86 -5.47
CA PRO A 302 12.24 -17.91 -4.61
C PRO A 302 13.22 -18.19 -3.45
N THR A 303 12.75 -18.01 -2.22
CA THR A 303 13.53 -18.18 -0.99
C THR A 303 12.86 -19.11 0.02
N ARG A 304 11.58 -19.44 -0.20
CA ARG A 304 10.76 -20.25 0.72
C ARG A 304 10.34 -21.56 0.03
N PRO A 305 10.16 -22.66 0.77
CA PRO A 305 9.72 -23.94 0.19
C PRO A 305 8.42 -23.88 -0.61
N GLY A 306 7.55 -22.91 -0.30
CA GLY A 306 6.28 -22.68 -0.99
C GLY A 306 6.37 -21.81 -2.23
N ASP A 307 7.54 -21.30 -2.59
CA ASP A 307 7.71 -20.40 -3.74
C ASP A 307 7.76 -21.18 -5.06
N GLU A 308 7.07 -20.65 -6.06
CA GLU A 308 7.06 -21.15 -7.42
C GLU A 308 7.19 -20.00 -8.41
N VAL A 309 8.10 -20.13 -9.38
CA VAL A 309 8.33 -19.13 -10.42
C VAL A 309 7.50 -19.45 -11.66
N ILE A 310 6.83 -18.42 -12.18
CA ILE A 310 6.14 -18.45 -13.49
C ILE A 310 6.82 -17.40 -14.36
N ASP A 311 7.66 -17.81 -15.29
CA ASP A 311 8.32 -16.87 -16.20
C ASP A 311 7.49 -16.65 -17.46
N MET A 312 6.78 -15.51 -17.50
CA MET A 312 5.92 -15.13 -18.63
C MET A 312 6.73 -14.77 -19.87
N PHE A 313 7.98 -14.31 -19.71
CA PHE A 313 8.84 -14.02 -20.85
C PHE A 313 9.26 -15.32 -21.57
N GLU A 314 9.71 -16.30 -20.82
CA GLU A 314 10.11 -17.60 -21.39
C GLU A 314 8.90 -18.36 -21.96
N LEU A 315 7.78 -18.33 -21.26
CA LEU A 315 6.61 -19.14 -21.62
C LEU A 315 5.77 -18.54 -22.75
N CYS A 316 5.73 -17.21 -22.88
CA CYS A 316 4.70 -16.52 -23.64
C CYS A 316 5.23 -15.47 -24.63
N MET A 317 6.55 -15.26 -24.76
CA MET A 317 7.09 -14.23 -25.63
C MET A 317 8.10 -14.78 -26.63
N ASP A 318 8.21 -14.12 -27.79
CA ASP A 318 9.34 -14.33 -28.69
C ASP A 318 10.55 -13.57 -28.15
N GLN A 319 11.54 -14.34 -27.64
CA GLN A 319 12.73 -13.80 -27.01
C GLN A 319 13.64 -13.04 -27.97
N SER A 320 13.51 -13.24 -29.30
CA SER A 320 14.29 -12.52 -30.31
C SER A 320 14.05 -11.02 -30.28
N ILE A 321 12.94 -10.57 -29.64
CA ILE A 321 12.60 -9.16 -29.47
C ILE A 321 13.71 -8.37 -28.76
N GLU A 322 14.41 -8.98 -27.80
CA GLU A 322 15.49 -8.32 -27.06
C GLU A 322 16.66 -7.96 -27.98
N THR A 323 17.10 -8.91 -28.80
CA THR A 323 18.16 -8.64 -29.78
C THR A 323 17.71 -7.67 -30.85
N LYS A 324 16.45 -7.75 -31.28
CA LYS A 324 15.90 -6.89 -32.34
C LYS A 324 15.89 -5.41 -31.95
N TYR A 325 15.62 -5.10 -30.66
CA TYR A 325 15.46 -3.74 -30.15
C TYR A 325 16.44 -3.40 -29.03
N ASP A 326 17.58 -4.08 -28.95
CA ASP A 326 18.57 -3.95 -27.88
C ASP A 326 18.90 -2.50 -27.53
N GLN A 327 19.40 -1.74 -28.52
CA GLN A 327 19.74 -0.31 -28.31
C GLN A 327 18.54 0.52 -27.88
N ARG A 328 17.35 0.25 -28.44
CA ARG A 328 16.13 1.01 -28.07
C ARG A 328 15.71 0.71 -26.65
N PHE A 329 15.83 -0.52 -26.19
CA PHE A 329 15.54 -0.89 -24.80
C PHE A 329 16.51 -0.23 -23.83
N GLU A 330 17.79 -0.14 -24.17
CA GLU A 330 18.78 0.58 -23.35
C GLU A 330 18.49 2.08 -23.29
N ASP A 331 18.22 2.73 -24.42
CA ASP A 331 17.87 4.16 -24.46
C ASP A 331 16.64 4.47 -23.59
N LEU A 332 15.58 3.64 -23.70
CA LEU A 332 14.37 3.80 -22.88
C LEU A 332 14.65 3.53 -21.41
N HIS A 333 15.53 2.57 -21.08
CA HIS A 333 15.90 2.26 -19.71
C HIS A 333 16.66 3.41 -19.06
N VAL A 334 17.61 4.00 -19.75
CA VAL A 334 18.38 5.15 -19.25
C VAL A 334 17.47 6.35 -19.04
N ALA A 335 16.60 6.65 -20.02
CA ALA A 335 15.64 7.76 -19.92
C ALA A 335 14.65 7.56 -18.75
N TYR A 336 14.09 6.36 -18.59
CA TYR A 336 13.22 6.02 -17.47
C TYR A 336 13.91 6.24 -16.11
N LYS A 337 15.12 5.68 -15.95
CA LYS A 337 15.89 5.84 -14.71
C LYS A 337 16.16 7.31 -14.37
N GLN A 338 16.42 8.13 -15.36
CA GLN A 338 16.67 9.56 -15.15
C GLN A 338 15.42 10.26 -14.59
N GLU A 339 14.24 10.03 -15.17
CA GLU A 339 13.00 10.64 -14.68
C GLU A 339 12.64 10.15 -13.27
N MET A 340 12.78 8.84 -13.00
CA MET A 340 12.53 8.28 -11.68
C MET A 340 13.48 8.85 -10.62
N LYS A 341 14.76 9.00 -10.95
CA LYS A 341 15.77 9.59 -10.06
C LYS A 341 15.44 11.05 -9.74
N GLU A 342 15.03 11.81 -10.73
CA GLU A 342 14.67 13.22 -10.55
C GLU A 342 13.40 13.38 -9.71
N GLY A 343 12.38 12.55 -9.94
CA GLY A 343 11.19 12.50 -9.09
C GLY A 343 11.52 12.18 -7.63
N THR A 344 12.39 11.20 -7.41
CA THR A 344 12.87 10.86 -6.05
C THR A 344 13.62 12.03 -5.39
N ARG A 345 14.47 12.74 -6.15
CA ARG A 345 15.19 13.93 -5.65
C ARG A 345 14.21 15.02 -5.17
N LEU A 346 13.15 15.28 -5.94
CA LEU A 346 12.12 16.25 -5.56
C LEU A 346 11.36 15.84 -4.30
N LEU A 347 11.06 14.54 -4.13
CA LEU A 347 10.48 14.04 -2.87
C LEU A 347 11.44 14.21 -1.68
N GLN A 348 12.76 14.04 -1.88
CA GLN A 348 13.77 14.30 -0.83
C GLN A 348 13.77 15.76 -0.41
N GLU A 349 13.73 16.69 -1.36
CA GLU A 349 13.66 18.13 -1.07
C GLU A 349 12.37 18.48 -0.34
N ALA A 350 11.22 17.94 -0.78
CA ALA A 350 9.95 18.15 -0.10
C ALA A 350 9.98 17.65 1.36
N LYS A 351 10.65 16.52 1.61
CA LYS A 351 10.84 15.99 2.97
C LYS A 351 11.67 16.95 3.83
N GLN A 352 12.76 17.52 3.31
CA GLN A 352 13.61 18.46 4.06
C GLN A 352 12.85 19.74 4.44
N VAL A 353 12.06 20.29 3.51
CA VAL A 353 11.23 21.46 3.81
C VAL A 353 10.17 21.11 4.85
N ARG A 354 9.54 19.94 4.75
CA ARG A 354 8.56 19.46 5.74
C ARG A 354 9.18 19.29 7.14
N GLU A 355 10.38 18.74 7.23
CA GLU A 355 11.09 18.62 8.52
C GLU A 355 11.35 19.99 9.16
N SER A 356 11.67 21.01 8.35
CA SER A 356 11.83 22.38 8.84
C SER A 356 10.49 23.01 9.27
N LEU A 357 9.42 22.74 8.55
CA LEU A 357 8.07 23.18 8.91
C LEU A 357 7.58 22.51 10.21
N GLU A 358 7.85 21.22 10.38
CA GLU A 358 7.52 20.48 11.59
C GLU A 358 8.19 21.06 12.84
N GLN A 359 9.42 21.56 12.73
CA GLN A 359 10.11 22.23 13.85
C GLN A 359 9.36 23.47 14.32
N ILE A 360 8.84 24.29 13.39
CA ILE A 360 8.04 25.46 13.74
C ILE A 360 6.77 25.08 14.52
N TYR A 361 6.08 24.03 14.09
CA TYR A 361 4.90 23.53 14.82
C TYR A 361 5.29 22.95 16.18
N GLN A 362 6.40 22.22 16.27
CA GLN A 362 6.86 21.60 17.49
C GLN A 362 7.23 22.64 18.58
N GLU A 363 7.79 23.78 18.18
CA GLU A 363 8.09 24.90 19.09
C GLU A 363 6.83 25.58 19.63
N ALA A 364 5.70 25.47 18.93
CA ALA A 364 4.42 26.05 19.33
C ALA A 364 3.54 25.10 20.18
N VAL A 365 4.01 23.90 20.53
CA VAL A 365 3.22 22.91 21.29
C VAL A 365 3.08 23.31 22.76
N ASP A 366 1.84 23.44 23.26
CA ASP A 366 1.55 23.40 24.69
C ASP A 366 1.58 21.94 25.17
N SER A 367 2.65 21.58 25.87
CA SER A 367 2.89 20.21 26.33
C SER A 367 1.84 19.68 27.31
N THR A 368 1.17 20.55 28.06
CA THR A 368 0.13 20.18 29.04
C THR A 368 -1.14 19.76 28.28
N ILE A 369 -1.63 20.66 27.43
CA ILE A 369 -2.83 20.39 26.60
C ILE A 369 -2.60 19.16 25.70
N PHE A 370 -1.42 19.08 25.12
CA PHE A 370 -1.04 17.94 24.25
C PHE A 370 -1.07 16.62 24.99
N THR A 371 -0.51 16.57 26.20
CA THR A 371 -0.49 15.35 27.04
C THR A 371 -1.90 14.90 27.42
N GLU A 372 -2.77 15.82 27.77
CA GLU A 372 -4.18 15.55 28.07
C GLU A 372 -4.90 14.94 26.87
N LYS A 373 -4.71 15.55 25.69
CA LYS A 373 -5.27 15.03 24.43
C LYS A 373 -4.80 13.61 24.09
N ILE A 374 -3.52 13.33 24.21
CA ILE A 374 -2.98 11.98 23.96
C ILE A 374 -3.67 10.96 24.88
N ASN A 375 -3.82 11.26 26.15
CA ASN A 375 -4.46 10.36 27.10
C ASN A 375 -5.94 10.13 26.77
N GLU A 376 -6.65 11.19 26.37
CA GLU A 376 -8.04 11.11 25.89
C GLU A 376 -8.14 10.19 24.67
N ILE A 377 -7.31 10.41 23.64
CA ILE A 377 -7.27 9.63 22.40
C ILE A 377 -7.05 8.15 22.68
N ILE A 378 -6.04 7.85 23.51
CA ILE A 378 -5.71 6.45 23.83
C ILE A 378 -6.85 5.79 24.59
N ALA A 379 -7.41 6.46 25.61
CA ALA A 379 -8.52 5.92 26.40
C ALA A 379 -9.75 5.63 25.52
N ASP A 380 -10.09 6.51 24.58
CA ASP A 380 -11.25 6.35 23.70
C ASP A 380 -11.07 5.20 22.70
N ILE A 381 -9.89 5.07 22.11
CA ILE A 381 -9.62 4.05 21.07
C ILE A 381 -9.40 2.67 21.66
N THR A 382 -8.88 2.58 22.90
CA THR A 382 -8.54 1.30 23.54
C THR A 382 -9.61 0.79 24.50
N ALA A 383 -10.70 1.55 24.73
CA ALA A 383 -11.87 1.13 25.49
C ALA A 383 -12.70 0.12 24.69
#